data_4c457335869925b2f093b80d193fcfde
#
_entry.id   4c457335869925b2f093b80d193fcfde
#
_cell.length_a   1.000
_cell.length_b   1.000
_cell.length_c   1.000
_cell.angle_alpha   90.00
_cell.angle_beta   90.00
_cell.angle_gamma   90.00
#
_symmetry.space_group_name_H-M   'P 1'
#
loop_
_entity.id
_entity.type
_entity.pdbx_description
1 polymer ?
#
loop_
_entity_poly.entity_id
_entity_poly.type
_entity_poly.pdbx_seq_one_letter_code
_entity_poly.pdbx_strand_id
1 'polypeptide(L)'
;MLERVQDAPAHSLALRASGTVMAQDVEAAIEAALGRSEAATGLVIVIDPDFDGYFAELARGLTTASLAHRALVKLAVVTDPGRMNEARLSGFEASPVPVRLFAEADQKGALNWAAAARRGE
;
A
#
# COMPACT_ATOMS: atom_id res chain seq x y z
N MET A 1 3.72 4.75 12.41
CA MET A 1 5.02 4.24 11.92
C MET A 1 4.82 3.30 10.74
N LEU A 2 5.65 3.43 9.73
CA LEU A 2 5.67 2.49 8.62
C LEU A 2 6.93 1.64 8.69
N GLU A 3 6.77 0.32 8.66
CA GLU A 3 7.88 -0.61 8.69
C GLU A 3 7.82 -1.51 7.47
N ARG A 4 8.98 -1.78 6.87
CA ARG A 4 9.05 -2.70 5.76
C ARG A 4 8.87 -4.12 6.28
N VAL A 5 7.92 -4.85 5.68
CA VAL A 5 7.70 -6.25 6.00
C VAL A 5 8.71 -7.09 5.22
N GLN A 6 9.47 -7.91 5.94
CA GLN A 6 10.42 -8.81 5.32
C GLN A 6 9.66 -9.96 4.64
N ASP A 7 10.33 -10.71 3.79
CA ASP A 7 9.76 -11.89 3.14
C ASP A 7 8.62 -11.61 2.15
N ALA A 8 8.50 -10.37 1.67
CA ALA A 8 7.54 -10.08 0.60
C ALA A 8 8.01 -10.78 -0.69
N PRO A 9 7.10 -11.32 -1.50
CA PRO A 9 7.47 -11.96 -2.77
C PRO A 9 8.21 -10.99 -3.70
N ALA A 10 8.98 -11.54 -4.65
CA ALA A 10 9.62 -10.73 -5.67
C ALA A 10 8.58 -9.87 -6.39
N HIS A 11 8.97 -8.68 -6.81
CA HIS A 11 8.10 -7.70 -7.49
C HIS A 11 7.00 -7.12 -6.59
N SER A 12 7.13 -7.29 -5.28
CA SER A 12 6.22 -6.66 -4.33
C SER A 12 7.01 -5.95 -3.23
N LEU A 13 6.35 -4.96 -2.64
CA LEU A 13 6.87 -4.22 -1.50
C LEU A 13 5.76 -4.23 -0.46
N ALA A 14 6.04 -4.71 0.74
CA ALA A 14 5.05 -4.74 1.80
C ALA A 14 5.48 -3.81 2.94
N LEU A 15 4.56 -2.96 3.38
CA LEU A 15 4.77 -2.04 4.48
C LEU A 15 3.67 -2.29 5.53
N ARG A 16 4.02 -2.20 6.79
CA ARG A 16 3.06 -2.29 7.89
C ARG A 16 2.86 -0.90 8.47
N ALA A 17 1.62 -0.47 8.56
CA ALA A 17 1.24 0.82 9.14
C ALA A 17 0.77 0.59 10.57
N SER A 18 1.43 1.23 11.54
CA SER A 18 1.07 1.14 12.96
C SER A 18 1.08 2.54 13.56
N GLY A 19 0.30 2.75 14.61
CA GLY A 19 0.18 4.06 15.23
C GLY A 19 -0.34 5.09 14.25
N THR A 20 0.18 6.31 14.33
CA THR A 20 -0.21 7.41 13.43
C THR A 20 0.73 7.46 12.23
N VAL A 21 0.16 7.48 11.03
CA VAL A 21 0.92 7.57 9.78
C VAL A 21 0.33 8.71 8.95
N MET A 22 1.17 9.64 8.54
CA MET A 22 0.78 10.78 7.71
C MET A 22 1.16 10.52 6.26
N ALA A 23 0.55 11.27 5.34
CA ALA A 23 0.81 11.12 3.91
C ALA A 23 2.30 11.20 3.57
N GLN A 24 3.03 12.14 4.18
CA GLN A 24 4.45 12.31 3.94
C GLN A 24 5.29 11.12 4.40
N ASP A 25 4.82 10.38 5.42
CA ASP A 25 5.51 9.18 5.88
C ASP A 25 5.42 8.09 4.82
N VAL A 26 4.27 7.97 4.18
CA VAL A 26 4.06 7.02 3.09
C VAL A 26 4.97 7.34 1.91
N GLU A 27 4.99 8.60 1.51
CA GLU A 27 5.83 9.06 0.40
C GLU A 27 7.30 8.77 0.67
N ALA A 28 7.79 9.08 1.87
CA ALA A 28 9.18 8.86 2.24
C ALA A 28 9.54 7.38 2.26
N ALA A 29 8.65 6.52 2.77
CA ALA A 29 8.91 5.08 2.84
C ALA A 29 8.99 4.47 1.44
N ILE A 30 8.12 4.89 0.52
CA ILE A 30 8.12 4.40 -0.85
C ILE A 30 9.37 4.89 -1.59
N GLU A 31 9.73 6.15 -1.42
CA GLU A 31 10.95 6.70 -2.01
C GLU A 31 12.18 5.92 -1.54
N ALA A 32 12.26 5.64 -0.25
CA ALA A 32 13.38 4.89 0.31
C ALA A 32 13.47 3.48 -0.24
N ALA A 33 12.33 2.84 -0.49
CA ALA A 33 12.28 1.46 -0.94
C ALA A 33 12.48 1.33 -2.46
N LEU A 34 11.86 2.22 -3.25
CA LEU A 34 11.90 2.11 -4.70
C LEU A 34 13.03 2.92 -5.32
N GLY A 35 13.35 4.09 -4.75
CA GLY A 35 14.40 4.95 -5.30
C GLY A 35 14.17 5.20 -6.78
N ARG A 36 15.15 4.80 -7.60
CA ARG A 36 15.10 4.97 -9.05
C ARG A 36 14.69 3.69 -9.79
N SER A 37 14.20 2.69 -9.06
CA SER A 37 13.80 1.43 -9.70
C SER A 37 12.68 1.68 -10.71
N GLU A 38 12.74 0.98 -11.85
CA GLU A 38 11.67 0.99 -12.85
C GLU A 38 11.00 -0.38 -12.96
N ALA A 39 11.42 -1.35 -12.15
CA ALA A 39 10.81 -2.67 -12.16
C ALA A 39 9.38 -2.59 -11.62
N ALA A 40 8.42 -3.11 -12.36
CA ALA A 40 7.02 -3.12 -11.95
C ALA A 40 6.86 -3.74 -10.56
N THR A 41 6.25 -3.00 -9.65
CA THR A 41 6.15 -3.38 -8.24
C THR A 41 4.72 -3.17 -7.75
N GLY A 42 4.16 -4.17 -7.06
CA GLY A 42 2.90 -4.04 -6.34
C GLY A 42 3.19 -3.71 -4.89
N LEU A 43 2.49 -2.73 -4.35
CA LEU A 43 2.63 -2.34 -2.95
C LEU A 43 1.52 -2.96 -2.11
N VAL A 44 1.87 -3.50 -0.96
CA VAL A 44 0.91 -3.99 0.03
C VAL A 44 1.10 -3.15 1.29
N ILE A 45 0.03 -2.52 1.75
CA ILE A 45 0.01 -1.84 3.05
C ILE A 45 -0.81 -2.71 4.00
N VAL A 46 -0.18 -3.21 5.04
CA VAL A 46 -0.84 -3.99 6.08
C VAL A 46 -1.16 -3.07 7.24
N ILE A 47 -2.43 -2.95 7.58
CA ILE A 47 -2.89 -2.09 8.67
C ILE A 47 -2.81 -2.87 9.97
N ASP A 48 -1.93 -2.44 10.87
CA ASP A 48 -1.78 -3.07 12.19
C ASP A 48 -2.99 -2.75 13.06
N PRO A 49 -3.39 -3.64 13.98
CA PRO A 49 -4.50 -3.36 14.91
C PRO A 49 -4.33 -2.08 15.72
N ASP A 50 -3.11 -1.65 15.99
CA ASP A 50 -2.85 -0.42 16.77
C ASP A 50 -2.82 0.85 15.89
N PHE A 51 -3.08 0.72 14.58
CA PHE A 51 -3.13 1.88 13.69
C PHE A 51 -4.26 2.80 14.16
N ASP A 52 -3.92 4.05 14.50
CA ASP A 52 -4.88 5.05 14.96
C ASP A 52 -4.93 6.29 14.07
N GLY A 53 -4.25 6.24 12.92
CA GLY A 53 -4.27 7.32 11.95
C GLY A 53 -5.50 7.28 11.06
N TYR A 54 -5.52 8.14 10.05
CA TYR A 54 -6.63 8.22 9.10
C TYR A 54 -6.27 7.52 7.80
N PHE A 55 -7.18 6.70 7.30
CA PHE A 55 -7.02 6.07 5.99
C PHE A 55 -6.88 7.11 4.89
N ALA A 56 -7.51 8.27 5.04
CA ALA A 56 -7.39 9.36 4.06
C ALA A 56 -5.94 9.83 3.90
N GLU A 57 -5.15 9.83 4.97
CA GLU A 57 -3.73 10.17 4.90
C GLU A 57 -2.94 9.12 4.13
N LEU A 58 -3.26 7.85 4.35
CA LEU A 58 -2.65 6.76 3.58
C LEU A 58 -3.00 6.89 2.10
N ALA A 59 -4.28 7.12 1.80
CA ALA A 59 -4.74 7.25 0.42
C ALA A 59 -4.04 8.41 -0.29
N ARG A 60 -3.91 9.55 0.38
CA ARG A 60 -3.25 10.72 -0.18
C ARG A 60 -1.77 10.46 -0.46
N GLY A 61 -1.07 9.85 0.50
CA GLY A 61 0.34 9.52 0.34
C GLY A 61 0.57 8.51 -0.77
N LEU A 62 -0.29 7.49 -0.86
CA LEU A 62 -0.19 6.48 -1.90
C LEU A 62 -0.47 7.06 -3.29
N THR A 63 -1.43 7.97 -3.40
CA THR A 63 -1.72 8.65 -4.67
C THR A 63 -0.52 9.47 -5.14
N THR A 64 0.07 10.27 -4.23
CA THR A 64 1.24 11.07 -4.56
C THR A 64 2.41 10.18 -4.97
N ALA A 65 2.67 9.11 -4.22
CA ALA A 65 3.75 8.18 -4.54
C ALA A 65 3.54 7.49 -5.89
N SER A 66 2.30 7.12 -6.20
CA SER A 66 1.97 6.47 -7.47
C SER A 66 2.24 7.40 -8.67
N LEU A 67 2.03 8.70 -8.48
CA LEU A 67 2.33 9.68 -9.52
C LEU A 67 3.85 9.90 -9.68
N ALA A 68 4.60 9.78 -8.60
CA ALA A 68 6.05 10.01 -8.59
C ALA A 68 6.86 8.79 -9.03
N HIS A 69 6.33 7.59 -8.87
CA HIS A 69 7.06 6.34 -9.13
C HIS A 69 6.34 5.46 -10.14
N ARG A 70 6.84 5.43 -11.36
CA ARG A 70 6.27 4.62 -12.45
C ARG A 70 6.37 3.12 -12.16
N ALA A 71 7.30 2.72 -11.30
CA ALA A 71 7.45 1.32 -10.91
C ALA A 71 6.23 0.82 -10.12
N LEU A 72 5.53 1.73 -9.43
CA LEU A 72 4.39 1.37 -8.60
C LEU A 72 3.15 1.20 -9.50
N VAL A 73 2.71 -0.03 -9.71
CA VAL A 73 1.67 -0.34 -10.69
C VAL A 73 0.34 -0.79 -10.09
N LYS A 74 0.32 -1.15 -8.81
CA LYS A 74 -0.92 -1.46 -8.10
C LYS A 74 -0.70 -1.44 -6.59
N LEU A 75 -1.80 -1.28 -5.85
CA LEU A 75 -1.79 -1.12 -4.40
C LEU A 75 -2.78 -2.08 -3.77
N ALA A 76 -2.35 -2.82 -2.75
CA ALA A 76 -3.23 -3.64 -1.94
C ALA A 76 -3.25 -3.09 -0.53
N VAL A 77 -4.42 -2.96 0.06
CA VAL A 77 -4.58 -2.53 1.45
C VAL A 77 -5.21 -3.68 2.23
N VAL A 78 -4.51 -4.13 3.27
CA VAL A 78 -4.95 -5.24 4.10
C VAL A 78 -5.38 -4.69 5.45
N THR A 79 -6.64 -4.88 5.81
CA THR A 79 -7.18 -4.37 7.06
C THR A 79 -8.17 -5.36 7.67
N ASP A 80 -8.50 -5.20 8.95
CA ASP A 80 -9.50 -6.06 9.55
C ASP A 80 -10.89 -5.74 8.99
N PRO A 81 -11.81 -6.72 9.01
CA PRO A 81 -13.14 -6.51 8.44
C PRO A 81 -13.92 -5.35 9.06
N GLY A 82 -13.68 -5.05 10.34
CA GLY A 82 -14.36 -3.94 11.03
C GLY A 82 -14.00 -2.57 10.50
N ARG A 83 -12.84 -2.45 9.83
CA ARG A 83 -12.37 -1.18 9.29
C ARG A 83 -12.45 -1.12 7.76
N MET A 84 -12.92 -2.19 7.13
CA MET A 84 -12.96 -2.30 5.67
C MET A 84 -13.78 -1.18 5.03
N ASN A 85 -14.93 -0.85 5.63
CA ASN A 85 -15.80 0.18 5.09
C ASN A 85 -15.17 1.57 5.21
N GLU A 86 -14.50 1.86 6.33
CA GLU A 86 -13.76 3.10 6.51
C GLU A 86 -12.67 3.24 5.44
N ALA A 87 -11.91 2.17 5.20
CA ALA A 87 -10.88 2.17 4.18
C ALA A 87 -11.48 2.43 2.79
N ARG A 88 -12.59 1.78 2.48
CA ARG A 88 -13.26 1.92 1.18
C ARG A 88 -13.70 3.35 0.90
N LEU A 89 -14.07 4.10 1.94
CA LEU A 89 -14.58 5.46 1.79
C LEU A 89 -13.49 6.53 1.90
N SER A 90 -12.23 6.15 1.97
CA SER A 90 -11.14 7.09 2.30
C SER A 90 -10.43 7.69 1.09
N GLY A 91 -10.95 7.51 -0.11
CA GLY A 91 -10.40 8.15 -1.31
C GLY A 91 -9.43 7.29 -2.11
N PHE A 92 -9.33 6.00 -1.82
CA PHE A 92 -8.46 5.11 -2.60
C PHE A 92 -8.89 5.00 -4.07
N GLU A 93 -10.18 5.23 -4.35
CA GLU A 93 -10.66 5.19 -5.73
C GLU A 93 -10.09 6.32 -6.58
N ALA A 94 -9.53 7.36 -5.98
CA ALA A 94 -8.87 8.44 -6.72
C ALA A 94 -7.45 8.08 -7.15
N SER A 95 -6.96 6.91 -6.77
CA SER A 95 -5.61 6.47 -7.13
C SER A 95 -5.44 6.32 -8.65
N PRO A 96 -4.29 6.74 -9.20
CA PRO A 96 -4.00 6.56 -10.63
C PRO A 96 -3.71 5.10 -11.01
N VAL A 97 -3.54 4.22 -10.01
CA VAL A 97 -3.30 2.79 -10.24
C VAL A 97 -4.36 1.97 -9.52
N PRO A 98 -4.61 0.73 -9.94
CA PRO A 98 -5.61 -0.12 -9.29
C PRO A 98 -5.34 -0.29 -7.80
N VAL A 99 -6.38 -0.16 -6.99
CA VAL A 99 -6.32 -0.39 -5.55
C VAL A 99 -7.30 -1.50 -5.20
N ARG A 100 -6.86 -2.46 -4.41
CA ARG A 100 -7.72 -3.54 -3.95
C ARG A 100 -7.61 -3.69 -2.44
N LEU A 101 -8.76 -3.86 -1.80
CA LEU A 101 -8.84 -4.05 -0.34
C LEU A 101 -8.94 -5.54 -0.02
N PHE A 102 -8.20 -5.97 0.99
CA PHE A 102 -8.19 -7.36 1.44
C PHE A 102 -8.42 -7.41 2.94
N ALA A 103 -9.13 -8.44 3.39
CA ALA A 103 -9.24 -8.70 4.83
C ALA A 103 -7.91 -9.26 5.32
N GLU A 104 -7.59 -9.05 6.61
CA GLU A 104 -6.31 -9.54 7.14
C GLU A 104 -6.17 -11.07 7.07
N ALA A 105 -7.27 -11.81 7.09
CA ALA A 105 -7.24 -13.26 6.91
C ALA A 105 -6.77 -13.65 5.49
N ASP A 106 -6.83 -12.71 4.53
CA ASP A 106 -6.41 -12.92 3.15
C ASP A 106 -5.14 -12.14 2.81
N GLN A 107 -4.29 -11.88 3.79
CA GLN A 107 -3.03 -11.18 3.57
C GLN A 107 -2.16 -11.89 2.52
N LYS A 108 -2.16 -13.21 2.52
CA LYS A 108 -1.40 -13.98 1.54
C LYS A 108 -1.92 -13.72 0.13
N GLY A 109 -3.24 -13.63 -0.03
CA GLY A 109 -3.85 -13.28 -1.31
C GLY A 109 -3.43 -11.89 -1.78
N ALA A 110 -3.34 -10.94 -0.85
CA ALA A 110 -2.89 -9.58 -1.16
C ALA A 110 -1.44 -9.59 -1.66
N LEU A 111 -0.56 -10.32 -0.99
CA LEU A 111 0.85 -10.42 -1.38
C LEU A 111 0.99 -11.07 -2.76
N ASN A 112 0.24 -12.13 -3.01
CA ASN A 112 0.27 -12.81 -4.31
C ASN A 112 -0.25 -11.91 -5.43
N TRP A 113 -1.34 -11.18 -5.17
CA TRP A 113 -1.90 -10.26 -6.14
C TRP A 113 -0.91 -9.13 -6.48
N ALA A 114 -0.27 -8.57 -5.47
CA ALA A 114 0.72 -7.51 -5.65
C ALA A 114 1.96 -8.02 -6.39
N ALA A 115 2.40 -9.24 -6.07
CA ALA A 115 3.60 -9.83 -6.70
C ALA A 115 3.39 -10.13 -8.19
N ALA A 116 2.15 -10.24 -8.65
CA ALA A 116 1.84 -10.41 -10.07
C ALA A 116 1.89 -9.08 -10.83
N ALA A 117 2.59 -8.10 -10.32
CA ALA A 117 2.68 -6.76 -10.89
C ALA A 117 3.28 -6.78 -12.29
N ARG A 118 2.65 -6.00 -13.19
CA ARG A 118 3.12 -5.83 -14.56
C ARG A 118 2.97 -4.37 -14.97
N ARG A 119 3.91 -3.89 -15.76
CA ARG A 119 3.80 -2.55 -16.32
C ARG A 119 2.61 -2.52 -17.27
N GLY A 120 1.78 -1.49 -17.14
CA GLY A 120 0.61 -1.33 -18.00
C GLY A 120 -0.67 -1.92 -17.44
N GLU A 121 -0.66 -2.42 -16.20
CA GLU A 121 -1.89 -2.88 -15.54
C GLU A 121 -2.77 -1.70 -15.16
#